data_6e859e02e5a4fb27e0c0c10249581799
#
_entry.id   6e859e02e5a4fb27e0c0c10249581799
#
_cell.length_a   1.000
_cell.length_b   1.000
_cell.length_c   1.000
_cell.angle_alpha   90.00
_cell.angle_beta   90.00
_cell.angle_gamma   90.00
#
_symmetry.space_group_name_H-M   'P 1'
#
loop_
_entity.id
_entity.type
_entity.pdbx_description
1 polymer ?
#
loop_
_entity_poly.entity_id
_entity_poly.type
_entity_poly.pdbx_seq_one_letter_code
_entity_poly.pdbx_strand_id
1 'polypeptide(L)'
;MLSNLTAEQRNSLQAMPQVLGLAADIAHAAVTIYLPGENKKFFNVYKQEQPMTQVGNVRPDMTGRRVRAVEEPLVARVLQKNVPVNGKREWALGMFNSLKVFPLRDSRGHCYGAVSFESAAPDDIIIAQSLELLCNLRQDVSNNSNYRRLLPSDGIMVVDANRVIIAANNRARHMFDVMDISHLVGCRTNDVAINWPLVGMVMETGTAESKEFTMHGILLSIRILPVIPRPKAGCAIVILQDITELRKKDEELLIKSVVIKEIHHRVKNNLQTIASLLRLQERRAQCEETKIVLRDCVNRVNSIAIVHEYLSQQDTGLIDVGKVAKGIYQAIISSMLHPEFILHADFKADPVQLPSDKATSIALILNELLQNTIEHAYEGRMSGSLKVRFAEESKRYVLSIADDGVGLPEGFSLNSSRQSLGLKIIKTMAEADLQGSFSLTNRDDGGTLALVTIPKGGLEDVK
;
A
#
# COMPACT_ATOMS: atom_id res chain seq x y z
N MET A 1 32.88 0.05 19.90
CA MET A 1 33.01 -0.84 18.73
C MET A 1 33.72 -0.17 17.54
N LEU A 2 33.40 1.07 17.19
CA LEU A 2 33.96 1.75 15.99
C LEU A 2 35.12 2.70 16.27
N SER A 3 35.52 2.89 17.53
CA SER A 3 36.54 3.87 17.96
C SER A 3 37.97 3.56 17.42
N ASN A 4 38.25 2.30 17.16
CA ASN A 4 39.58 1.86 16.73
C ASN A 4 39.72 1.75 15.20
N LEU A 5 38.71 2.10 14.44
CA LEU A 5 38.70 2.05 12.97
C LEU A 5 39.09 3.40 12.37
N THR A 6 39.78 3.38 11.25
CA THR A 6 40.07 4.58 10.45
C THR A 6 38.78 5.16 9.84
N ALA A 7 38.82 6.39 9.36
CA ALA A 7 37.68 7.00 8.71
C ALA A 7 37.22 6.20 7.47
N GLU A 8 38.15 5.70 6.65
CA GLU A 8 37.89 4.85 5.49
C GLU A 8 37.18 3.56 5.89
N GLN A 9 37.73 2.84 6.90
CA GLN A 9 37.12 1.59 7.40
C GLN A 9 35.72 1.79 7.96
N ARG A 10 35.48 2.92 8.68
CA ARG A 10 34.15 3.28 9.20
C ARG A 10 33.15 3.55 8.10
N ASN A 11 33.53 4.33 7.08
CA ASN A 11 32.66 4.64 5.96
C ASN A 11 32.28 3.38 5.18
N SER A 12 33.26 2.51 4.90
CA SER A 12 33.00 1.21 4.24
C SER A 12 32.04 0.36 5.08
N LEU A 13 32.28 0.26 6.38
CA LEU A 13 31.44 -0.55 7.28
C LEU A 13 30.02 0.00 7.42
N GLN A 14 29.84 1.33 7.39
CA GLN A 14 28.51 1.96 7.48
C GLN A 14 27.68 1.80 6.18
N ALA A 15 28.33 1.63 5.04
CA ALA A 15 27.64 1.38 3.76
C ALA A 15 27.16 -0.07 3.62
N MET A 16 27.89 -1.05 4.17
CA MET A 16 27.59 -2.48 4.01
C MET A 16 26.17 -2.90 4.43
N PRO A 17 25.58 -2.43 5.56
CA PRO A 17 24.23 -2.80 5.96
C PRO A 17 23.15 -2.48 4.93
N GLN A 18 23.35 -1.47 4.09
CA GLN A 18 22.38 -1.09 3.05
C GLN A 18 22.14 -2.19 2.00
N VAL A 19 23.17 -3.02 1.74
CA VAL A 19 23.11 -4.10 0.74
C VAL A 19 23.37 -5.49 1.33
N LEU A 20 23.56 -5.59 2.65
CA LEU A 20 23.87 -6.86 3.29
C LEU A 20 22.75 -7.89 3.07
N GLY A 21 21.49 -7.46 3.19
CA GLY A 21 20.35 -8.30 2.92
C GLY A 21 20.30 -8.77 1.47
N LEU A 22 20.55 -7.87 0.51
CA LEU A 22 20.59 -8.22 -0.90
C LEU A 22 21.75 -9.20 -1.19
N ALA A 23 22.93 -8.98 -0.60
CA ALA A 23 24.04 -9.90 -0.75
C ALA A 23 23.76 -11.29 -0.16
N ALA A 24 23.05 -11.35 0.96
CA ALA A 24 22.58 -12.60 1.54
C ALA A 24 21.60 -13.33 0.61
N ASP A 25 20.67 -12.60 -0.01
CA ASP A 25 19.72 -13.16 -0.95
C ASP A 25 20.41 -13.66 -2.23
N ILE A 26 21.34 -12.88 -2.79
CA ILE A 26 22.11 -13.26 -3.98
C ILE A 26 22.93 -14.52 -3.71
N ALA A 27 23.64 -14.56 -2.58
CA ALA A 27 24.48 -15.69 -2.20
C ALA A 27 23.69 -16.92 -1.72
N HIS A 28 22.37 -16.83 -1.53
CA HIS A 28 21.55 -17.82 -0.82
C HIS A 28 22.23 -18.28 0.50
N ALA A 29 22.78 -17.32 1.24
CA ALA A 29 23.60 -17.57 2.42
C ALA A 29 23.28 -16.58 3.54
N ALA A 30 23.32 -17.03 4.78
CA ALA A 30 23.35 -16.11 5.91
C ALA A 30 24.69 -15.36 5.92
N VAL A 31 24.63 -14.03 5.93
CA VAL A 31 25.82 -13.17 5.89
C VAL A 31 25.99 -12.48 7.24
N THR A 32 27.19 -12.62 7.83
CA THR A 32 27.52 -12.03 9.13
C THR A 32 28.83 -11.27 9.08
N ILE A 33 28.82 -10.02 9.55
CA ILE A 33 30.01 -9.17 9.67
C ILE A 33 30.54 -9.22 11.09
N TYR A 34 31.79 -9.60 11.25
CA TYR A 34 32.51 -9.68 12.53
C TYR A 34 33.58 -8.59 12.61
N LEU A 35 33.65 -7.94 13.77
CA LEU A 35 34.73 -7.01 14.12
C LEU A 35 35.55 -7.55 15.29
N PRO A 36 36.87 -7.37 15.31
CA PRO A 36 37.68 -7.77 16.44
C PRO A 36 37.28 -7.01 17.71
N GLY A 37 37.18 -7.71 18.82
CA GLY A 37 36.99 -7.13 20.14
C GLY A 37 38.32 -6.70 20.78
N GLU A 38 38.25 -6.04 21.93
CA GLU A 38 39.43 -5.43 22.60
C GLU A 38 40.54 -6.42 22.94
N ASN A 39 40.23 -7.69 23.21
CA ASN A 39 41.20 -8.68 23.71
C ASN A 39 41.50 -9.85 22.76
N LYS A 40 41.17 -9.79 21.48
CA LYS A 40 41.28 -10.89 20.49
C LYS A 40 40.63 -12.23 20.92
N LYS A 41 40.08 -12.32 22.15
CA LYS A 41 39.35 -13.48 22.68
C LYS A 41 37.85 -13.47 22.32
N PHE A 42 37.38 -12.34 21.84
CA PHE A 42 35.98 -12.12 21.47
C PHE A 42 35.89 -11.37 20.15
N PHE A 43 34.81 -11.61 19.44
CA PHE A 43 34.38 -10.84 18.25
C PHE A 43 33.06 -10.17 18.54
N ASN A 44 32.83 -9.02 17.94
CA ASN A 44 31.54 -8.36 17.97
C ASN A 44 30.86 -8.60 16.62
N VAL A 45 29.64 -9.12 16.63
CA VAL A 45 28.81 -9.22 15.43
C VAL A 45 28.26 -7.83 15.14
N TYR A 46 28.76 -7.21 14.08
CA TYR A 46 28.34 -5.88 13.68
C TYR A 46 26.94 -5.90 13.09
N LYS A 47 26.69 -6.80 12.14
CA LYS A 47 25.40 -6.99 11.50
C LYS A 47 25.31 -8.43 10.96
N GLN A 48 24.10 -9.00 11.01
CA GLN A 48 23.76 -10.28 10.40
C GLN A 48 22.50 -10.12 9.58
N GLU A 49 22.46 -10.76 8.40
CA GLU A 49 21.26 -10.85 7.57
C GLU A 49 21.05 -12.28 7.09
N GLN A 50 19.80 -12.72 7.10
CA GLN A 50 19.36 -14.01 6.57
C GLN A 50 18.84 -13.84 5.14
N PRO A 51 19.05 -14.83 4.25
CA PRO A 51 18.50 -14.77 2.91
C PRO A 51 16.98 -14.97 2.96
N MET A 52 16.22 -14.10 2.29
CA MET A 52 14.77 -14.28 2.09
C MET A 52 14.48 -15.41 1.09
N THR A 53 15.48 -15.79 0.31
CA THR A 53 15.40 -16.81 -0.74
C THR A 53 15.50 -18.25 -0.20
N GLN A 54 15.79 -18.44 1.10
CA GLN A 54 15.93 -19.75 1.73
C GLN A 54 14.89 -19.94 2.84
N VAL A 55 14.06 -20.98 2.71
CA VAL A 55 13.08 -21.37 3.73
C VAL A 55 13.69 -22.49 4.58
N GLY A 56 13.86 -22.26 5.87
CA GLY A 56 14.38 -23.24 6.85
C GLY A 56 15.74 -22.84 7.43
N ASN A 57 16.06 -23.33 8.63
CA ASN A 57 17.33 -23.15 9.37
C ASN A 57 17.71 -21.68 9.67
N VAL A 58 16.75 -20.94 10.20
CA VAL A 58 16.99 -19.56 10.64
C VAL A 58 17.83 -19.57 11.92
N ARG A 59 19.07 -19.12 11.83
CA ARG A 59 19.85 -18.80 13.03
C ARG A 59 19.20 -17.64 13.79
N PRO A 60 19.29 -17.64 15.13
CA PRO A 60 18.94 -16.45 15.90
C PRO A 60 19.75 -15.25 15.42
N ASP A 61 19.15 -14.08 15.36
CA ASP A 61 19.87 -12.85 15.05
C ASP A 61 20.96 -12.59 16.10
N MET A 62 22.19 -12.54 15.63
CA MET A 62 23.37 -12.31 16.44
C MET A 62 23.85 -10.86 16.39
N THR A 63 23.16 -9.98 15.65
CA THR A 63 23.52 -8.56 15.51
C THR A 63 23.73 -7.90 16.87
N GLY A 64 24.84 -7.21 17.04
CA GLY A 64 25.21 -6.53 18.29
C GLY A 64 25.75 -7.46 19.39
N ARG A 65 25.71 -8.79 19.22
CA ARG A 65 26.20 -9.74 20.24
C ARG A 65 27.73 -9.87 20.21
N ARG A 66 28.26 -10.26 21.37
CA ARG A 66 29.63 -10.60 21.55
C ARG A 66 29.82 -12.11 21.55
N VAL A 67 30.70 -12.65 20.68
CA VAL A 67 30.92 -14.08 20.48
C VAL A 67 32.34 -14.42 20.86
N ARG A 68 32.56 -15.57 21.48
CA ARG A 68 33.94 -16.01 21.84
C ARG A 68 34.68 -16.48 20.59
N ALA A 69 35.98 -16.19 20.52
CA ALA A 69 36.84 -16.62 19.40
C ALA A 69 36.88 -18.14 19.22
N VAL A 70 36.71 -18.91 20.30
CA VAL A 70 36.65 -20.37 20.27
C VAL A 70 35.34 -20.90 19.64
N GLU A 71 34.27 -20.11 19.66
CA GLU A 71 32.99 -20.46 19.03
C GLU A 71 33.01 -20.18 17.52
N GLU A 72 33.94 -19.30 17.08
CA GLU A 72 34.09 -18.89 15.68
C GLU A 72 35.53 -19.09 15.18
N PRO A 73 36.02 -20.32 15.15
CA PRO A 73 37.47 -20.60 14.87
C PRO A 73 37.90 -20.21 13.47
N LEU A 74 36.99 -20.25 12.48
CA LEU A 74 37.29 -19.82 11.11
C LEU A 74 37.45 -18.30 11.03
N VAL A 75 36.58 -17.54 11.72
CA VAL A 75 36.69 -16.09 11.83
C VAL A 75 38.00 -15.70 12.50
N ALA A 76 38.39 -16.38 13.61
CA ALA A 76 39.64 -16.17 14.28
C ALA A 76 40.85 -16.37 13.34
N ARG A 77 40.82 -17.43 12.53
CA ARG A 77 41.90 -17.73 11.56
C ARG A 77 41.98 -16.66 10.47
N VAL A 78 40.85 -16.18 9.95
CA VAL A 78 40.81 -15.11 8.93
C VAL A 78 41.41 -13.82 9.47
N LEU A 79 41.00 -13.41 10.69
CA LEU A 79 41.52 -12.18 11.32
C LEU A 79 43.01 -12.25 11.68
N GLN A 80 43.52 -13.46 11.95
CA GLN A 80 44.95 -13.65 12.24
C GLN A 80 45.81 -13.73 10.99
N LYS A 81 45.36 -14.49 9.97
CA LYS A 81 46.17 -14.79 8.79
C LYS A 81 45.90 -13.87 7.60
N ASN A 82 44.84 -13.07 7.67
CA ASN A 82 44.37 -12.19 6.60
C ASN A 82 44.15 -12.91 5.24
N VAL A 83 43.67 -14.17 5.28
CA VAL A 83 43.36 -14.99 4.09
C VAL A 83 41.97 -15.58 4.22
N PRO A 84 41.24 -15.78 3.10
CA PRO A 84 39.96 -16.48 3.12
C PRO A 84 40.11 -17.89 3.67
N VAL A 85 39.07 -18.36 4.39
CA VAL A 85 39.05 -19.73 4.95
C VAL A 85 37.67 -20.33 4.70
N ASN A 86 37.69 -21.58 4.23
CA ASN A 86 36.49 -22.39 4.03
C ASN A 86 36.40 -23.48 5.10
N GLY A 87 35.20 -23.83 5.51
CA GLY A 87 34.92 -24.89 6.46
C GLY A 87 33.46 -25.27 6.49
N LYS A 88 33.08 -26.03 7.48
CA LYS A 88 31.72 -26.46 7.72
C LYS A 88 31.29 -26.06 9.13
N ARG A 89 30.04 -25.77 9.31
CA ARG A 89 29.39 -25.53 10.60
C ARG A 89 28.26 -26.51 10.79
N GLU A 90 28.29 -27.21 11.90
CA GLU A 90 27.14 -28.01 12.32
C GLU A 90 26.06 -27.08 12.89
N TRP A 91 24.83 -27.21 12.36
CA TRP A 91 23.67 -26.42 12.81
C TRP A 91 22.62 -27.28 13.52
N ALA A 92 22.62 -28.59 13.25
CA ALA A 92 21.85 -29.63 13.96
C ALA A 92 22.66 -30.91 13.94
N LEU A 93 22.36 -31.87 14.79
CA LEU A 93 23.11 -33.11 14.92
C LEU A 93 23.28 -33.80 13.55
N GLY A 94 24.53 -33.88 13.07
CA GLY A 94 24.88 -34.48 11.79
C GLY A 94 24.57 -33.64 10.56
N MET A 95 24.03 -32.42 10.73
CA MET A 95 23.67 -31.52 9.64
C MET A 95 24.66 -30.35 9.55
N PHE A 96 25.29 -30.18 8.40
CA PHE A 96 26.33 -29.19 8.20
C PHE A 96 25.98 -28.20 7.10
N ASN A 97 26.23 -26.92 7.38
CA ASN A 97 26.29 -25.87 6.36
C ASN A 97 27.75 -25.61 5.96
N SER A 98 27.97 -25.25 4.71
CA SER A 98 29.24 -24.68 4.27
C SER A 98 29.39 -23.27 4.84
N LEU A 99 30.58 -22.97 5.39
CA LEU A 99 30.93 -21.68 5.95
C LEU A 99 32.18 -21.15 5.25
N LYS A 100 32.00 -20.02 4.54
CA LYS A 100 33.09 -19.29 3.90
C LYS A 100 33.31 -17.99 4.61
N VAL A 101 34.54 -17.71 5.02
CA VAL A 101 34.89 -16.51 5.76
C VAL A 101 35.98 -15.74 5.01
N PHE A 102 35.73 -14.46 4.78
CA PHE A 102 36.61 -13.57 4.04
C PHE A 102 37.06 -12.39 4.91
N PRO A 103 38.34 -11.93 4.78
CA PRO A 103 38.81 -10.73 5.47
C PRO A 103 38.23 -9.48 4.83
N LEU A 104 37.78 -8.53 5.66
CA LEU A 104 37.49 -7.17 5.26
C LEU A 104 38.76 -6.36 5.31
N ARG A 105 39.18 -5.80 4.16
CA ARG A 105 40.47 -5.10 4.00
C ARG A 105 40.24 -3.64 3.65
N ASP A 106 41.10 -2.78 4.17
CA ASP A 106 41.18 -1.40 3.72
C ASP A 106 42.01 -1.27 2.42
N SER A 107 42.15 -0.05 1.89
CA SER A 107 42.92 0.25 0.68
C SER A 107 44.41 -0.13 0.79
N ARG A 108 44.94 -0.28 2.00
CA ARG A 108 46.33 -0.71 2.30
C ARG A 108 46.47 -2.21 2.51
N GLY A 109 45.38 -2.98 2.41
CA GLY A 109 45.34 -4.42 2.60
C GLY A 109 45.31 -4.87 4.09
N HIS A 110 45.14 -3.96 5.04
CA HIS A 110 45.00 -4.31 6.45
C HIS A 110 43.60 -4.88 6.73
N CYS A 111 43.56 -6.03 7.41
CA CYS A 111 42.32 -6.68 7.82
C CYS A 111 41.74 -5.96 9.06
N TYR A 112 40.52 -5.39 8.91
CA TYR A 112 39.83 -4.69 10.00
C TYR A 112 38.58 -5.43 10.49
N GLY A 113 38.18 -6.51 9.78
CA GLY A 113 37.00 -7.31 10.10
C GLY A 113 36.96 -8.57 9.26
N ALA A 114 35.92 -9.35 9.43
CA ALA A 114 35.62 -10.53 8.61
C ALA A 114 34.15 -10.59 8.24
N VAL A 115 33.84 -11.14 7.07
CA VAL A 115 32.47 -11.44 6.64
C VAL A 115 32.36 -12.94 6.40
N SER A 116 31.32 -13.56 6.93
CA SER A 116 31.04 -14.98 6.69
C SER A 116 29.77 -15.15 5.85
N PHE A 117 29.83 -16.17 4.98
CA PHE A 117 28.69 -16.67 4.21
C PHE A 117 28.43 -18.11 4.65
N GLU A 118 27.24 -18.37 5.17
CA GLU A 118 26.80 -19.70 5.61
C GLU A 118 25.65 -20.18 4.76
N SER A 119 25.85 -21.28 4.00
CA SER A 119 24.84 -21.84 3.07
C SER A 119 24.89 -23.37 3.05
N ALA A 120 23.72 -23.98 2.81
CA ALA A 120 23.63 -25.43 2.60
C ALA A 120 24.21 -25.86 1.23
N ALA A 121 24.05 -25.01 0.21
CA ALA A 121 24.51 -25.28 -1.17
C ALA A 121 25.18 -24.02 -1.75
N PRO A 122 26.46 -23.78 -1.41
CA PRO A 122 27.18 -22.60 -1.84
C PRO A 122 27.55 -22.66 -3.33
N ASP A 123 27.35 -21.54 -4.04
CA ASP A 123 27.95 -21.29 -5.36
C ASP A 123 29.12 -20.31 -5.18
N ASP A 124 30.33 -20.75 -5.52
CA ASP A 124 31.56 -20.01 -5.23
C ASP A 124 31.65 -18.70 -6.03
N ILE A 125 31.14 -18.70 -7.28
CA ILE A 125 31.16 -17.51 -8.12
C ILE A 125 30.16 -16.49 -7.59
N ILE A 126 28.94 -16.93 -7.27
CA ILE A 126 27.88 -16.05 -6.76
C ILE A 126 28.29 -15.45 -5.41
N ILE A 127 28.89 -16.25 -4.50
CA ILE A 127 29.39 -15.75 -3.20
C ILE A 127 30.49 -14.72 -3.40
N ALA A 128 31.45 -14.98 -4.31
CA ALA A 128 32.52 -14.03 -4.61
C ALA A 128 31.96 -12.68 -5.12
N GLN A 129 30.99 -12.70 -6.00
CA GLN A 129 30.36 -11.47 -6.51
C GLN A 129 29.53 -10.76 -5.45
N SER A 130 28.86 -11.49 -4.56
CA SER A 130 28.14 -10.91 -3.42
C SER A 130 29.09 -10.21 -2.44
N LEU A 131 30.27 -10.78 -2.21
CA LEU A 131 31.33 -10.16 -1.42
C LEU A 131 31.85 -8.88 -2.07
N GLU A 132 32.14 -8.92 -3.37
CA GLU A 132 32.58 -7.74 -4.13
C GLU A 132 31.52 -6.63 -4.11
N LEU A 133 30.25 -6.96 -4.24
CA LEU A 133 29.14 -6.01 -4.10
C LEU A 133 29.17 -5.33 -2.73
N LEU A 134 29.36 -6.09 -1.64
CA LEU A 134 29.47 -5.56 -0.28
C LEU A 134 30.65 -4.62 -0.09
N CYS A 135 31.82 -4.98 -0.65
CA CYS A 135 33.08 -4.28 -0.42
C CYS A 135 33.26 -3.04 -1.30
N ASN A 136 32.63 -2.98 -2.48
CA ASN A 136 32.84 -1.93 -3.48
C ASN A 136 31.72 -0.88 -3.57
N LEU A 137 30.83 -0.84 -2.62
CA LEU A 137 29.75 0.15 -2.58
C LEU A 137 30.34 1.56 -2.44
N ARG A 138 30.16 2.39 -3.47
CA ARG A 138 30.71 3.76 -3.51
C ARG A 138 29.66 4.86 -3.32
N GLN A 139 28.38 4.53 -3.34
CA GLN A 139 27.29 5.48 -3.27
C GLN A 139 26.30 5.08 -2.19
N ASP A 140 25.58 6.06 -1.64
CA ASP A 140 24.42 5.78 -0.82
C ASP A 140 23.33 5.16 -1.70
N VAL A 141 23.03 3.90 -1.47
CA VAL A 141 22.04 3.12 -2.22
C VAL A 141 20.74 2.93 -1.46
N SER A 142 20.60 3.53 -0.28
CA SER A 142 19.44 3.37 0.60
C SER A 142 18.10 3.70 -0.08
N ASN A 143 18.10 4.66 -1.02
CA ASN A 143 16.93 5.09 -1.78
C ASN A 143 16.85 4.52 -3.20
N ASN A 144 17.80 3.66 -3.62
CA ASN A 144 17.80 3.11 -4.97
C ASN A 144 17.07 1.75 -4.99
N SER A 145 15.90 1.71 -5.63
CA SER A 145 15.05 0.51 -5.73
C SER A 145 15.73 -0.69 -6.40
N ASN A 146 16.81 -0.46 -7.17
CA ASN A 146 17.59 -1.53 -7.79
C ASN A 146 18.31 -2.42 -6.78
N TYR A 147 18.60 -1.91 -5.57
CA TYR A 147 19.26 -2.64 -4.48
C TYR A 147 18.29 -3.25 -3.46
N ARG A 148 16.99 -3.36 -3.80
CA ARG A 148 16.00 -4.03 -2.95
C ARG A 148 16.28 -5.52 -2.79
N ARG A 149 15.78 -6.10 -1.68
CA ARG A 149 15.83 -7.55 -1.40
C ARG A 149 15.22 -8.37 -2.55
N LEU A 150 15.66 -9.62 -2.68
CA LEU A 150 15.16 -10.57 -3.69
C LEU A 150 13.98 -11.38 -3.15
N LEU A 151 13.13 -11.81 -4.07
CA LEU A 151 12.10 -12.81 -3.79
C LEU A 151 12.65 -14.23 -4.06
N PRO A 152 12.06 -15.27 -3.43
CA PRO A 152 12.46 -16.67 -3.70
C PRO A 152 12.28 -17.10 -5.16
N SER A 153 11.45 -16.39 -5.92
CA SER A 153 11.18 -16.62 -7.34
C SER A 153 12.19 -15.96 -8.28
N ASP A 154 13.06 -15.06 -7.78
CA ASP A 154 13.95 -14.29 -8.62
C ASP A 154 15.09 -15.16 -9.18
N GLY A 155 15.35 -15.03 -10.47
CA GLY A 155 16.51 -15.58 -11.14
C GLY A 155 17.73 -14.68 -10.93
N ILE A 156 18.90 -15.29 -10.75
CA ILE A 156 20.18 -14.58 -10.59
C ILE A 156 21.15 -15.10 -11.61
N MET A 157 21.84 -14.20 -12.30
CA MET A 157 22.95 -14.52 -13.18
C MET A 157 24.13 -13.60 -12.88
N VAL A 158 25.32 -14.11 -13.10
CA VAL A 158 26.57 -13.33 -13.05
C VAL A 158 27.14 -13.28 -14.46
N VAL A 159 27.45 -12.08 -14.92
CA VAL A 159 28.01 -11.80 -16.26
C VAL A 159 29.42 -11.23 -16.07
N ASP A 160 30.39 -11.77 -16.81
CA ASP A 160 31.78 -11.30 -16.76
C ASP A 160 32.02 -10.06 -17.65
N ALA A 161 33.26 -9.55 -17.65
CA ALA A 161 33.70 -8.40 -18.44
C ALA A 161 33.52 -8.60 -19.97
N ASN A 162 33.49 -9.85 -20.46
CA ASN A 162 33.29 -10.19 -21.85
C ASN A 162 31.81 -10.37 -22.21
N ARG A 163 30.93 -10.04 -21.27
CA ARG A 163 29.48 -10.23 -21.39
C ARG A 163 29.07 -11.69 -21.50
N VAL A 164 29.84 -12.60 -20.91
CA VAL A 164 29.55 -14.03 -20.84
C VAL A 164 28.89 -14.34 -19.50
N ILE A 165 27.82 -15.12 -19.50
CA ILE A 165 27.16 -15.60 -18.28
C ILE A 165 28.04 -16.70 -17.66
N ILE A 166 28.64 -16.42 -16.52
CA ILE A 166 29.58 -17.34 -15.85
C ILE A 166 28.93 -18.14 -14.71
N ALA A 167 27.80 -17.66 -14.19
CA ALA A 167 26.99 -18.37 -13.19
C ALA A 167 25.51 -18.00 -13.33
N ALA A 168 24.64 -18.93 -12.93
CA ALA A 168 23.22 -18.72 -12.86
C ALA A 168 22.61 -19.61 -11.77
N ASN A 169 21.65 -19.09 -10.98
CA ASN A 169 20.93 -19.91 -10.04
C ASN A 169 19.88 -20.82 -10.74
N ASN A 170 19.33 -21.77 -10.02
CA ASN A 170 18.34 -22.70 -10.58
C ASN A 170 17.08 -22.01 -11.11
N ARG A 171 16.69 -20.87 -10.51
CA ARG A 171 15.52 -20.09 -10.98
C ARG A 171 15.78 -19.45 -12.34
N ALA A 172 16.94 -18.81 -12.53
CA ALA A 172 17.33 -18.28 -13.82
C ALA A 172 17.40 -19.39 -14.87
N ARG A 173 18.04 -20.53 -14.57
CA ARG A 173 18.11 -21.68 -15.48
C ARG A 173 16.71 -22.12 -15.90
N HIS A 174 15.80 -22.33 -14.94
CA HIS A 174 14.43 -22.75 -15.22
C HIS A 174 13.64 -21.74 -16.08
N MET A 175 13.80 -20.43 -15.83
CA MET A 175 13.18 -19.39 -16.65
C MET A 175 13.61 -19.51 -18.12
N PHE A 176 14.90 -19.74 -18.35
CA PHE A 176 15.44 -19.86 -19.70
C PHE A 176 15.17 -21.22 -20.35
N ASP A 177 15.10 -22.30 -19.57
CA ASP A 177 14.67 -23.61 -20.07
C ASP A 177 13.24 -23.57 -20.62
N VAL A 178 12.33 -22.83 -19.96
CA VAL A 178 10.95 -22.60 -20.45
C VAL A 178 10.94 -21.79 -21.75
N MET A 179 12.00 -21.03 -22.04
CA MET A 179 12.17 -20.25 -23.27
C MET A 179 13.01 -20.99 -24.33
N ASP A 180 13.20 -22.31 -24.18
CA ASP A 180 14.01 -23.16 -25.07
C ASP A 180 15.51 -22.80 -25.12
N ILE A 181 16.04 -22.16 -24.05
CA ILE A 181 17.47 -21.84 -23.93
C ILE A 181 18.09 -22.76 -22.87
N SER A 182 18.51 -23.95 -23.29
CA SER A 182 18.97 -25.03 -22.40
C SER A 182 20.38 -24.86 -21.84
N HIS A 183 21.22 -24.00 -22.41
CA HIS A 183 22.59 -23.77 -22.01
C HIS A 183 22.87 -22.30 -21.68
N LEU A 184 22.31 -21.81 -20.57
CA LEU A 184 22.43 -20.40 -20.16
C LEU A 184 23.86 -19.98 -19.81
N VAL A 185 24.59 -20.82 -19.08
CA VAL A 185 25.99 -20.53 -18.69
C VAL A 185 26.91 -20.77 -19.88
N GLY A 186 27.76 -19.80 -20.18
CA GLY A 186 28.62 -19.76 -21.35
C GLY A 186 28.09 -18.94 -22.52
N CYS A 187 26.81 -18.58 -22.53
CA CYS A 187 26.24 -17.67 -23.54
C CYS A 187 26.67 -16.22 -23.31
N ARG A 188 26.79 -15.46 -24.40
CA ARG A 188 26.97 -13.99 -24.32
C ARG A 188 25.61 -13.31 -24.22
N THR A 189 25.57 -12.23 -23.43
CA THR A 189 24.34 -11.42 -23.28
C THR A 189 23.89 -10.72 -24.58
N ASN A 190 24.80 -10.61 -25.55
CA ASN A 190 24.50 -10.04 -26.89
C ASN A 190 24.08 -11.11 -27.92
N ASP A 191 24.06 -12.38 -27.56
CA ASP A 191 23.59 -13.42 -28.46
C ASP A 191 22.10 -13.23 -28.78
N VAL A 192 21.66 -13.73 -29.95
CA VAL A 192 20.27 -13.55 -30.40
C VAL A 192 19.26 -14.08 -29.39
N ALA A 193 19.62 -15.10 -28.64
CA ALA A 193 18.80 -15.69 -27.60
C ALA A 193 18.70 -14.82 -26.33
N ILE A 194 19.69 -13.97 -26.08
CA ILE A 194 19.79 -13.14 -24.85
C ILE A 194 20.30 -11.74 -25.28
N ASN A 195 19.59 -11.07 -26.13
CA ASN A 195 20.01 -9.75 -26.61
C ASN A 195 19.72 -8.64 -25.58
N TRP A 196 20.65 -8.46 -24.63
CA TRP A 196 20.52 -7.42 -23.59
C TRP A 196 21.65 -6.39 -23.62
N PRO A 197 21.58 -5.38 -24.47
CA PRO A 197 22.60 -4.32 -24.56
C PRO A 197 22.73 -3.52 -23.24
N LEU A 198 21.70 -3.56 -22.38
CA LEU A 198 21.68 -2.88 -21.09
C LEU A 198 22.80 -3.34 -20.15
N VAL A 199 23.17 -4.63 -20.19
CA VAL A 199 24.28 -5.15 -19.35
C VAL A 199 25.59 -4.43 -19.67
N GLY A 200 25.88 -4.25 -20.97
CA GLY A 200 27.06 -3.51 -21.40
C GLY A 200 27.08 -2.06 -20.93
N MET A 201 25.94 -1.38 -21.02
CA MET A 201 25.81 0.00 -20.58
C MET A 201 26.04 0.12 -19.06
N VAL A 202 25.47 -0.77 -18.25
CA VAL A 202 25.67 -0.79 -16.78
C VAL A 202 27.13 -1.05 -16.41
N MET A 203 27.81 -1.95 -17.13
CA MET A 203 29.24 -2.22 -16.89
C MET A 203 30.13 -1.04 -17.26
N GLU A 204 29.77 -0.26 -18.28
CA GLU A 204 30.51 0.94 -18.71
C GLU A 204 30.27 2.14 -17.78
N THR A 205 29.00 2.37 -17.40
CA THR A 205 28.60 3.52 -16.56
C THR A 205 28.85 3.29 -15.07
N GLY A 206 28.83 2.03 -14.63
CA GLY A 206 28.91 1.68 -13.20
C GLY A 206 27.65 2.03 -12.40
N THR A 207 26.54 2.30 -13.06
CA THR A 207 25.25 2.62 -12.43
C THR A 207 24.29 1.44 -12.58
N ALA A 208 23.57 1.12 -11.50
CA ALA A 208 22.56 0.07 -11.54
C ALA A 208 21.33 0.54 -12.32
N GLU A 209 20.83 -0.34 -13.20
CA GLU A 209 19.68 -0.07 -14.05
C GLU A 209 18.63 -1.18 -13.95
N SER A 210 17.38 -0.82 -14.22
CA SER A 210 16.27 -1.78 -14.34
C SER A 210 15.44 -1.50 -15.58
N LYS A 211 14.95 -2.57 -16.19
CA LYS A 211 14.09 -2.48 -17.38
C LYS A 211 13.14 -3.67 -17.46
N GLU A 212 11.93 -3.42 -17.96
CA GLU A 212 10.98 -4.46 -18.33
C GLU A 212 11.09 -4.73 -19.83
N PHE A 213 11.02 -6.00 -20.22
CA PHE A 213 10.92 -6.39 -21.64
C PHE A 213 10.23 -7.75 -21.79
N THR A 214 9.65 -7.97 -22.94
CA THR A 214 8.97 -9.23 -23.25
C THR A 214 9.90 -10.14 -24.04
N MET A 215 10.03 -11.39 -23.60
CA MET A 215 10.80 -12.43 -24.26
C MET A 215 9.97 -13.72 -24.33
N HIS A 216 9.74 -14.26 -25.54
CA HIS A 216 8.94 -15.47 -25.77
C HIS A 216 7.55 -15.44 -25.07
N GLY A 217 6.91 -14.26 -25.00
CA GLY A 217 5.60 -14.10 -24.36
C GLY A 217 5.62 -13.96 -22.84
N ILE A 218 6.80 -14.02 -22.22
CA ILE A 218 7.00 -13.79 -20.78
C ILE A 218 7.47 -12.35 -20.59
N LEU A 219 6.83 -11.61 -19.67
CA LEU A 219 7.26 -10.27 -19.30
C LEU A 219 8.25 -10.36 -18.15
N LEU A 220 9.51 -10.01 -18.43
CA LEU A 220 10.59 -10.02 -17.46
C LEU A 220 10.92 -8.61 -16.98
N SER A 221 11.02 -8.43 -15.67
CA SER A 221 11.69 -7.30 -15.06
C SER A 221 13.13 -7.68 -14.77
N ILE A 222 14.07 -6.91 -15.30
CA ILE A 222 15.50 -7.14 -15.14
C ILE A 222 16.08 -5.99 -14.34
N ARG A 223 16.88 -6.34 -13.34
CA ARG A 223 17.74 -5.41 -12.60
C ARG A 223 19.19 -5.82 -12.80
N ILE A 224 20.05 -4.87 -13.12
CA ILE A 224 21.46 -5.11 -13.39
C ILE A 224 22.26 -4.28 -12.40
N LEU A 225 23.05 -4.96 -11.59
CA LEU A 225 23.91 -4.35 -10.57
C LEU A 225 25.37 -4.47 -11.01
N PRO A 226 26.09 -3.34 -11.16
CA PRO A 226 27.49 -3.38 -11.48
C PRO A 226 28.29 -3.87 -10.27
N VAL A 227 29.18 -4.82 -10.49
CA VAL A 227 30.20 -5.26 -9.54
C VAL A 227 31.55 -4.88 -10.12
N ILE A 228 32.14 -3.82 -9.61
CA ILE A 228 33.40 -3.26 -10.14
C ILE A 228 34.55 -3.60 -9.19
N PRO A 229 35.32 -4.65 -9.45
CA PRO A 229 36.59 -4.86 -8.75
C PRO A 229 37.65 -3.87 -9.27
N ARG A 230 38.66 -3.60 -8.50
CA ARG A 230 39.82 -2.79 -8.91
C ARG A 230 40.92 -3.72 -9.43
N PRO A 231 41.59 -3.47 -10.57
CA PRO A 231 41.29 -2.56 -11.66
C PRO A 231 40.55 -3.19 -12.85
N LYS A 232 39.50 -2.54 -13.34
CA LYS A 232 38.83 -2.65 -14.63
C LYS A 232 38.53 -4.03 -15.28
N ALA A 233 38.14 -5.05 -14.55
CA ALA A 233 37.47 -6.20 -15.14
C ALA A 233 36.13 -6.39 -14.37
N GLY A 234 35.11 -5.59 -14.71
CA GLY A 234 33.85 -5.59 -13.98
C GLY A 234 32.99 -6.80 -14.32
N CYS A 235 32.32 -7.34 -13.32
CA CYS A 235 31.19 -8.24 -13.48
C CYS A 235 29.89 -7.46 -13.28
N ALA A 236 28.77 -8.03 -13.75
CA ALA A 236 27.44 -7.56 -13.41
C ALA A 236 26.62 -8.70 -12.81
N ILE A 237 25.83 -8.39 -11.80
CA ILE A 237 24.80 -9.29 -11.29
C ILE A 237 23.49 -8.89 -11.98
N VAL A 238 22.90 -9.84 -12.67
CA VAL A 238 21.60 -9.69 -13.36
C VAL A 238 20.55 -10.43 -12.58
N ILE A 239 19.52 -9.71 -12.15
CA ILE A 239 18.39 -10.23 -11.39
C ILE A 239 17.18 -10.22 -12.31
N LEU A 240 16.49 -11.34 -12.41
CA LEU A 240 15.37 -11.60 -13.28
C LEU A 240 14.12 -11.88 -12.46
N GLN A 241 13.04 -11.22 -12.79
CA GLN A 241 11.74 -11.48 -12.18
C GLN A 241 10.70 -11.65 -13.29
N ASP A 242 10.00 -12.78 -13.31
CA ASP A 242 8.80 -12.93 -14.13
C ASP A 242 7.66 -12.16 -13.49
N ILE A 243 7.20 -11.13 -14.18
CA ILE A 243 6.10 -10.26 -13.75
C ILE A 243 4.84 -10.40 -14.60
N THR A 244 4.78 -11.45 -15.45
CA THR A 244 3.68 -11.68 -16.39
C THR A 244 2.33 -11.75 -15.69
N GLU A 245 2.22 -12.59 -14.66
CA GLU A 245 0.97 -12.73 -13.90
C GLU A 245 0.64 -11.48 -13.07
N LEU A 246 1.64 -10.83 -12.52
CA LEU A 246 1.45 -9.59 -11.77
C LEU A 246 0.87 -8.51 -12.70
N ARG A 247 1.46 -8.32 -13.87
CA ARG A 247 1.01 -7.31 -14.84
C ARG A 247 -0.40 -7.60 -15.36
N LYS A 248 -0.72 -8.88 -15.65
CA LYS A 248 -2.08 -9.27 -16.03
C LYS A 248 -3.11 -8.92 -14.95
N LYS A 249 -2.79 -9.18 -13.69
CA LYS A 249 -3.67 -8.82 -12.57
C LYS A 249 -3.85 -7.31 -12.42
N ASP A 250 -2.78 -6.54 -12.59
CA ASP A 250 -2.85 -5.08 -12.57
C ASP A 250 -3.74 -4.55 -13.70
N GLU A 251 -3.61 -5.10 -14.91
CA GLU A 251 -4.46 -4.76 -16.06
C GLU A 251 -5.93 -5.14 -15.81
N GLU A 252 -6.19 -6.33 -15.26
CA GLU A 252 -7.55 -6.75 -14.88
C GLU A 252 -8.17 -5.82 -13.82
N LEU A 253 -7.39 -5.41 -12.82
CA LEU A 253 -7.84 -4.47 -11.80
C LEU A 253 -8.14 -3.10 -12.41
N LEU A 254 -7.29 -2.63 -13.32
CA LEU A 254 -7.51 -1.37 -14.03
C LEU A 254 -8.79 -1.42 -14.86
N ILE A 255 -9.00 -2.50 -15.64
CA ILE A 255 -10.23 -2.67 -16.43
C ILE A 255 -11.46 -2.69 -15.52
N LYS A 256 -11.41 -3.43 -14.41
CA LYS A 256 -12.51 -3.47 -13.42
C LYS A 256 -12.82 -2.07 -12.88
N SER A 257 -11.81 -1.29 -12.55
CA SER A 257 -12.01 0.07 -12.03
C SER A 257 -12.68 0.98 -13.06
N VAL A 258 -12.26 0.91 -14.32
CA VAL A 258 -12.87 1.68 -15.42
C VAL A 258 -14.34 1.27 -15.65
N VAL A 259 -14.64 -0.03 -15.63
CA VAL A 259 -16.02 -0.54 -15.79
C VAL A 259 -16.90 -0.07 -14.63
N ILE A 260 -16.40 -0.12 -13.40
CA ILE A 260 -17.14 0.36 -12.22
C ILE A 260 -17.46 1.85 -12.35
N LYS A 261 -16.50 2.69 -12.75
CA LYS A 261 -16.73 4.11 -13.00
C LYS A 261 -17.81 4.34 -14.06
N GLU A 262 -17.76 3.62 -15.16
CA GLU A 262 -18.76 3.71 -16.23
C GLU A 262 -20.16 3.30 -15.74
N ILE A 263 -20.25 2.25 -14.91
CA ILE A 263 -21.52 1.85 -14.30
C ILE A 263 -22.10 3.00 -13.45
N HIS A 264 -21.28 3.62 -12.58
CA HIS A 264 -21.73 4.74 -11.76
C HIS A 264 -22.20 5.93 -12.59
N HIS A 265 -21.48 6.26 -13.67
CA HIS A 265 -21.90 7.31 -14.62
C HIS A 265 -23.24 6.98 -15.29
N ARG A 266 -23.44 5.72 -15.72
CA ARG A 266 -24.71 5.29 -16.32
C ARG A 266 -25.85 5.29 -15.32
N VAL A 267 -25.64 4.85 -14.09
CA VAL A 267 -26.64 4.92 -13.02
C VAL A 267 -27.05 6.37 -12.77
N LYS A 268 -26.08 7.29 -12.62
CA LYS A 268 -26.37 8.73 -12.50
C LYS A 268 -27.22 9.24 -13.65
N ASN A 269 -26.85 8.94 -14.91
CA ASN A 269 -27.58 9.39 -16.08
C ASN A 269 -29.01 8.84 -16.13
N ASN A 270 -29.22 7.57 -15.76
CA ASN A 270 -30.54 6.95 -15.67
C ASN A 270 -31.40 7.61 -14.58
N LEU A 271 -30.80 7.88 -13.41
CA LEU A 271 -31.49 8.59 -12.32
C LEU A 271 -31.90 10.01 -12.74
N GLN A 272 -31.02 10.74 -13.44
CA GLN A 272 -31.38 12.06 -13.99
C GLN A 272 -32.51 12.01 -15.01
N THR A 273 -32.56 10.97 -15.84
CA THR A 273 -33.68 10.73 -16.78
C THR A 273 -34.99 10.48 -16.03
N ILE A 274 -34.93 9.62 -14.99
CA ILE A 274 -36.12 9.33 -14.15
C ILE A 274 -36.60 10.61 -13.45
N ALA A 275 -35.67 11.39 -12.86
CA ALA A 275 -36.02 12.67 -12.24
C ALA A 275 -36.66 13.65 -13.22
N SER A 276 -36.19 13.69 -14.47
CA SER A 276 -36.76 14.54 -15.52
C SER A 276 -38.19 14.10 -15.91
N LEU A 277 -38.40 12.79 -16.01
CA LEU A 277 -39.75 12.24 -16.28
C LEU A 277 -40.71 12.53 -15.12
N LEU A 278 -40.28 12.36 -13.89
CA LEU A 278 -41.09 12.68 -12.70
C LEU A 278 -41.45 14.18 -12.64
N ARG A 279 -40.49 15.08 -12.94
CA ARG A 279 -40.75 16.54 -13.05
C ARG A 279 -41.79 16.85 -14.16
N LEU A 280 -41.74 16.11 -15.28
CA LEU A 280 -42.74 16.28 -16.34
C LEU A 280 -44.14 15.85 -15.85
N GLN A 281 -44.27 14.77 -15.08
CA GLN A 281 -45.51 14.31 -14.49
C GLN A 281 -46.00 15.28 -13.40
N GLU A 282 -45.11 15.81 -12.57
CA GLU A 282 -45.41 16.84 -11.56
C GLU A 282 -46.10 18.06 -12.22
N ARG A 283 -45.53 18.56 -13.33
CA ARG A 283 -46.12 19.71 -14.08
C ARG A 283 -47.47 19.40 -14.68
N ARG A 284 -47.79 18.14 -14.98
CA ARG A 284 -49.06 17.69 -15.56
C ARG A 284 -50.12 17.33 -14.52
N ALA A 285 -49.70 17.08 -13.29
CA ALA A 285 -50.60 16.72 -12.20
C ALA A 285 -51.55 17.87 -11.87
N GLN A 286 -52.84 17.54 -11.75
CA GLN A 286 -53.87 18.52 -11.41
C GLN A 286 -54.10 18.62 -9.90
N CYS A 287 -53.80 17.56 -9.17
CA CYS A 287 -53.94 17.51 -7.72
C CYS A 287 -52.62 17.96 -7.04
N GLU A 288 -52.75 18.88 -6.11
CA GLU A 288 -51.57 19.42 -5.38
C GLU A 288 -50.86 18.37 -4.54
N GLU A 289 -51.62 17.46 -3.92
CA GLU A 289 -51.06 16.33 -3.18
C GLU A 289 -50.18 15.45 -4.08
N THR A 290 -50.60 15.18 -5.32
CA THR A 290 -49.82 14.41 -6.29
C THR A 290 -48.53 15.15 -6.69
N LYS A 291 -48.55 16.48 -6.81
CA LYS A 291 -47.34 17.26 -7.12
C LYS A 291 -46.31 17.18 -5.99
N ILE A 292 -46.78 17.27 -4.73
CA ILE A 292 -45.93 17.15 -3.56
C ILE A 292 -45.24 15.79 -3.57
N VAL A 293 -45.98 14.69 -3.71
CA VAL A 293 -45.44 13.32 -3.74
C VAL A 293 -44.40 13.14 -4.87
N LEU A 294 -44.72 13.68 -6.08
CA LEU A 294 -43.77 13.58 -7.21
C LEU A 294 -42.51 14.41 -6.97
N ARG A 295 -42.59 15.57 -6.34
CA ARG A 295 -41.47 16.41 -5.97
C ARG A 295 -40.56 15.70 -4.96
N ASP A 296 -41.12 15.05 -3.95
CA ASP A 296 -40.39 14.24 -2.98
C ASP A 296 -39.63 13.10 -3.67
N CYS A 297 -40.30 12.40 -4.62
CA CYS A 297 -39.63 11.37 -5.41
C CYS A 297 -38.45 11.93 -6.21
N VAL A 298 -38.58 13.11 -6.83
CA VAL A 298 -37.50 13.78 -7.57
C VAL A 298 -36.31 14.09 -6.63
N ASN A 299 -36.59 14.61 -5.45
CA ASN A 299 -35.53 14.96 -4.47
C ASN A 299 -34.75 13.72 -4.01
N ARG A 300 -35.44 12.61 -3.73
CA ARG A 300 -34.83 11.33 -3.38
C ARG A 300 -33.94 10.77 -4.51
N VAL A 301 -34.46 10.79 -5.74
CA VAL A 301 -33.71 10.35 -6.93
C VAL A 301 -32.46 11.22 -7.12
N ASN A 302 -32.54 12.53 -6.95
CA ASN A 302 -31.38 13.43 -7.04
C ASN A 302 -30.35 13.16 -5.94
N SER A 303 -30.76 12.85 -4.71
CA SER A 303 -29.83 12.53 -3.61
C SER A 303 -29.04 11.26 -3.91
N ILE A 304 -29.69 10.23 -4.47
CA ILE A 304 -28.99 9.01 -4.90
C ILE A 304 -28.03 9.32 -6.05
N ALA A 305 -28.43 10.17 -7.01
CA ALA A 305 -27.58 10.55 -8.13
C ALA A 305 -26.30 11.29 -7.67
N ILE A 306 -26.40 12.13 -6.63
CA ILE A 306 -25.24 12.80 -6.01
C ILE A 306 -24.26 11.77 -5.44
N VAL A 307 -24.74 10.74 -4.72
CA VAL A 307 -23.89 9.67 -4.20
C VAL A 307 -23.14 8.95 -5.32
N HIS A 308 -23.84 8.58 -6.41
CA HIS A 308 -23.22 7.91 -7.56
C HIS A 308 -22.23 8.81 -8.31
N GLU A 309 -22.40 10.12 -8.27
CA GLU A 309 -21.41 11.05 -8.81
C GLU A 309 -20.11 11.03 -8.03
N TYR A 310 -20.18 11.04 -6.69
CA TYR A 310 -18.98 10.92 -5.85
C TYR A 310 -18.31 9.55 -5.98
N LEU A 311 -19.08 8.46 -6.15
CA LEU A 311 -18.53 7.12 -6.41
C LEU A 311 -17.74 7.05 -7.71
N SER A 312 -18.19 7.71 -8.76
CA SER A 312 -17.48 7.72 -10.05
C SER A 312 -16.12 8.41 -10.00
N GLN A 313 -15.86 9.24 -8.98
CA GLN A 313 -14.62 10.02 -8.82
C GLN A 313 -13.59 9.32 -7.94
N GLN A 314 -13.93 8.20 -7.27
CA GLN A 314 -13.03 7.50 -6.35
C GLN A 314 -12.79 6.05 -6.79
N ASP A 315 -11.52 5.60 -6.65
CA ASP A 315 -11.10 4.25 -7.05
C ASP A 315 -11.29 3.20 -5.93
N THR A 316 -11.59 3.62 -4.71
CA THR A 316 -11.55 2.76 -3.51
C THR A 316 -12.88 2.16 -3.10
N GLY A 317 -14.01 2.53 -3.76
CA GLY A 317 -15.36 2.12 -3.32
C GLY A 317 -15.82 2.74 -1.99
N LEU A 318 -14.98 3.55 -1.36
CA LEU A 318 -15.28 4.32 -0.16
C LEU A 318 -15.65 5.76 -0.56
N ILE A 319 -16.64 6.33 0.13
CA ILE A 319 -17.14 7.67 -0.14
C ILE A 319 -16.91 8.59 1.05
N ASP A 320 -16.43 9.79 0.78
CA ASP A 320 -16.38 10.87 1.76
C ASP A 320 -17.80 11.39 2.02
N VAL A 321 -18.42 10.91 3.09
CA VAL A 321 -19.79 11.25 3.49
C VAL A 321 -19.93 12.74 3.80
N GLY A 322 -18.88 13.39 4.30
CA GLY A 322 -18.88 14.83 4.54
C GLY A 322 -19.09 15.64 3.26
N LYS A 323 -18.45 15.23 2.16
CA LYS A 323 -18.64 15.87 0.84
C LYS A 323 -20.03 15.62 0.28
N VAL A 324 -20.52 14.37 0.37
CA VAL A 324 -21.89 14.02 -0.07
C VAL A 324 -22.92 14.83 0.70
N ALA A 325 -22.79 14.87 2.03
CA ALA A 325 -23.69 15.64 2.89
C ALA A 325 -23.71 17.14 2.52
N LYS A 326 -22.54 17.72 2.22
CA LYS A 326 -22.45 19.10 1.75
C LYS A 326 -23.15 19.31 0.40
N GLY A 327 -22.97 18.38 -0.54
CA GLY A 327 -23.64 18.44 -1.86
C GLY A 327 -25.16 18.40 -1.75
N ILE A 328 -25.69 17.46 -0.95
CA ILE A 328 -27.14 17.33 -0.70
C ILE A 328 -27.68 18.58 0.00
N TYR A 329 -27.01 19.03 1.05
CA TYR A 329 -27.37 20.27 1.75
C TYR A 329 -27.49 21.46 0.78
N GLN A 330 -26.49 21.68 -0.06
CA GLN A 330 -26.51 22.75 -1.05
C GLN A 330 -27.66 22.61 -2.08
N ALA A 331 -27.89 21.40 -2.56
CA ALA A 331 -28.94 21.12 -3.54
C ALA A 331 -30.32 21.41 -2.98
N ILE A 332 -30.62 20.99 -1.74
CA ILE A 332 -31.91 21.18 -1.08
C ILE A 332 -32.16 22.67 -0.78
N ILE A 333 -31.19 23.33 -0.16
CA ILE A 333 -31.31 24.77 0.15
C ILE A 333 -31.56 25.57 -1.11
N SER A 334 -30.88 25.28 -2.21
CA SER A 334 -31.06 26.00 -3.48
C SER A 334 -32.38 25.75 -4.17
N SER A 335 -32.99 24.56 -3.93
CA SER A 335 -34.19 24.13 -4.65
C SER A 335 -35.51 24.38 -3.90
N MET A 336 -35.48 24.43 -2.55
CA MET A 336 -36.68 24.43 -1.73
C MET A 336 -36.93 25.75 -1.01
N LEU A 337 -35.90 26.57 -0.76
CA LEU A 337 -36.08 27.84 -0.09
C LEU A 337 -36.61 28.90 -1.05
N HIS A 338 -37.62 29.67 -0.56
CA HIS A 338 -38.12 30.83 -1.27
C HIS A 338 -37.00 31.90 -1.36
N PRO A 339 -36.86 32.62 -2.49
CA PRO A 339 -35.79 33.62 -2.66
C PRO A 339 -35.77 34.72 -1.61
N GLU A 340 -36.87 35.03 -0.98
CA GLU A 340 -37.01 36.06 0.06
C GLU A 340 -36.79 35.53 1.49
N PHE A 341 -36.60 34.19 1.68
CA PHE A 341 -36.39 33.59 3.00
C PHE A 341 -34.95 33.75 3.44
N ILE A 342 -34.71 34.29 4.62
CA ILE A 342 -33.36 34.47 5.18
C ILE A 342 -33.02 33.28 6.06
N LEU A 343 -32.19 32.37 5.55
CA LEU A 343 -31.67 31.22 6.31
C LEU A 343 -30.30 31.49 6.92
N HIS A 344 -30.21 31.45 8.24
CA HIS A 344 -28.92 31.43 8.97
C HIS A 344 -28.45 29.99 9.12
N ALA A 345 -27.62 29.55 8.21
CA ALA A 345 -27.19 28.16 8.13
C ALA A 345 -25.75 27.93 8.59
N ASP A 346 -25.54 26.94 9.47
CA ASP A 346 -24.22 26.46 9.92
C ASP A 346 -24.10 24.98 9.55
N PHE A 347 -23.22 24.67 8.56
CA PHE A 347 -22.96 23.31 8.11
C PHE A 347 -21.52 22.89 8.46
N LYS A 348 -21.39 21.79 9.22
CA LYS A 348 -20.08 21.18 9.57
C LYS A 348 -20.15 19.68 9.39
N ALA A 349 -19.20 19.12 8.66
CA ALA A 349 -19.09 17.69 8.46
C ALA A 349 -17.62 17.26 8.51
N ASP A 350 -17.35 16.24 9.29
CA ASP A 350 -16.05 15.60 9.32
C ASP A 350 -15.83 14.74 8.05
N PRO A 351 -14.58 14.62 7.55
CA PRO A 351 -14.26 13.80 6.38
C PRO A 351 -14.22 12.31 6.77
N VAL A 352 -15.38 11.64 6.68
CA VAL A 352 -15.54 10.23 7.03
C VAL A 352 -15.68 9.39 5.77
N GLN A 353 -14.85 8.35 5.63
CA GLN A 353 -14.89 7.42 4.51
C GLN A 353 -15.75 6.22 4.86
N LEU A 354 -16.85 5.99 4.12
CA LEU A 354 -17.75 4.86 4.32
C LEU A 354 -18.05 4.13 2.99
N PRO A 355 -18.44 2.84 3.06
CA PRO A 355 -18.93 2.10 1.90
C PRO A 355 -20.14 2.77 1.24
N SER A 356 -20.33 2.54 -0.05
CA SER A 356 -21.33 3.22 -0.86
C SER A 356 -22.78 3.03 -0.40
N ASP A 357 -23.12 1.84 0.10
CA ASP A 357 -24.44 1.51 0.65
C ASP A 357 -24.74 2.35 1.90
N LYS A 358 -23.77 2.46 2.81
CA LYS A 358 -23.89 3.25 4.03
C LYS A 358 -23.97 4.75 3.73
N ALA A 359 -23.13 5.23 2.82
CA ALA A 359 -23.17 6.62 2.36
C ALA A 359 -24.51 6.96 1.71
N THR A 360 -25.12 6.02 0.95
CA THR A 360 -26.44 6.19 0.35
C THR A 360 -27.53 6.31 1.42
N SER A 361 -27.52 5.45 2.43
CA SER A 361 -28.48 5.51 3.54
C SER A 361 -28.37 6.82 4.31
N ILE A 362 -27.15 7.29 4.61
CA ILE A 362 -26.93 8.60 5.26
C ILE A 362 -27.39 9.75 4.38
N ALA A 363 -27.14 9.68 3.07
CA ALA A 363 -27.57 10.68 2.10
C ALA A 363 -29.09 10.83 2.05
N LEU A 364 -29.82 9.71 2.03
CA LEU A 364 -31.30 9.71 2.03
C LEU A 364 -31.86 10.21 3.37
N ILE A 365 -31.28 9.77 4.50
CA ILE A 365 -31.65 10.29 5.83
C ILE A 365 -31.47 11.81 5.89
N LEU A 366 -30.31 12.31 5.45
CA LEU A 366 -30.04 13.75 5.45
C LEU A 366 -31.04 14.51 4.56
N ASN A 367 -31.31 13.95 3.35
CA ASN A 367 -32.32 14.54 2.44
C ASN A 367 -33.69 14.68 3.11
N GLU A 368 -34.19 13.59 3.69
CA GLU A 368 -35.51 13.58 4.33
C GLU A 368 -35.58 14.53 5.53
N LEU A 369 -34.52 14.56 6.36
CA LEU A 369 -34.42 15.44 7.51
C LEU A 369 -34.38 16.92 7.12
N LEU A 370 -33.59 17.28 6.11
CA LEU A 370 -33.49 18.65 5.60
C LEU A 370 -34.83 19.10 4.95
N GLN A 371 -35.45 18.22 4.16
CA GLN A 371 -36.72 18.48 3.57
C GLN A 371 -37.80 18.73 4.64
N ASN A 372 -37.93 17.83 5.63
CA ASN A 372 -38.86 18.00 6.74
C ASN A 372 -38.65 19.32 7.49
N THR A 373 -37.38 19.73 7.70
CA THR A 373 -37.06 21.00 8.36
C THR A 373 -37.59 22.18 7.52
N ILE A 374 -37.29 22.22 6.21
CA ILE A 374 -37.69 23.34 5.35
C ILE A 374 -39.21 23.42 5.21
N GLU A 375 -39.88 22.29 5.09
CA GLU A 375 -41.33 22.22 4.86
C GLU A 375 -42.16 22.52 6.12
N HIS A 376 -41.65 22.09 7.30
CA HIS A 376 -42.47 22.11 8.51
C HIS A 376 -41.95 23.09 9.59
N ALA A 377 -40.62 23.27 9.70
CA ALA A 377 -40.11 24.11 10.79
C ALA A 377 -40.37 25.61 10.57
N TYR A 378 -40.38 26.06 9.31
CA TYR A 378 -40.43 27.47 8.97
C TYR A 378 -41.78 27.92 8.39
N GLU A 379 -42.85 27.15 8.60
CA GLU A 379 -44.18 27.50 8.13
C GLU A 379 -44.60 28.87 8.69
N GLY A 380 -44.98 29.78 7.79
CA GLY A 380 -45.42 31.15 8.14
C GLY A 380 -44.29 32.10 8.59
N ARG A 381 -43.00 31.71 8.46
CA ARG A 381 -41.82 32.54 8.83
C ARG A 381 -41.09 33.06 7.61
N MET A 382 -40.38 34.19 7.77
CA MET A 382 -39.56 34.79 6.71
C MET A 382 -38.06 34.59 7.00
N SER A 383 -37.73 34.02 8.13
CA SER A 383 -36.34 33.70 8.49
C SER A 383 -36.27 32.51 9.45
N GLY A 384 -35.12 31.84 9.46
CA GLY A 384 -34.87 30.71 10.34
C GLY A 384 -33.39 30.38 10.48
N SER A 385 -33.05 29.55 11.47
CA SER A 385 -31.71 29.06 11.72
C SER A 385 -31.66 27.56 11.60
N LEU A 386 -30.67 27.04 10.84
CA LEU A 386 -30.45 25.62 10.60
C LEU A 386 -29.00 25.26 10.89
N LYS A 387 -28.79 24.31 11.79
CA LYS A 387 -27.46 23.76 12.10
C LYS A 387 -27.43 22.29 11.68
N VAL A 388 -26.50 21.94 10.78
CA VAL A 388 -26.27 20.57 10.32
C VAL A 388 -24.89 20.17 10.72
N ARG A 389 -24.75 19.04 11.41
CA ARG A 389 -23.47 18.49 11.82
C ARG A 389 -23.40 17.00 11.53
N PHE A 390 -22.32 16.59 10.90
CA PHE A 390 -21.91 15.19 10.79
C PHE A 390 -20.54 15.05 11.45
N ALA A 391 -20.50 14.37 12.60
CA ALA A 391 -19.32 14.30 13.42
C ALA A 391 -18.85 12.86 13.63
N GLU A 392 -17.54 12.66 13.65
CA GLU A 392 -16.91 11.42 14.02
C GLU A 392 -16.56 11.44 15.51
N GLU A 393 -17.21 10.58 16.31
CA GLU A 393 -16.89 10.34 17.71
C GLU A 393 -16.07 9.05 17.86
N SER A 394 -15.53 8.78 19.05
CA SER A 394 -14.66 7.63 19.31
C SER A 394 -15.28 6.27 18.94
N LYS A 395 -16.59 6.09 19.18
CA LYS A 395 -17.29 4.80 18.98
C LYS A 395 -18.45 4.86 17.99
N ARG A 396 -18.80 6.05 17.48
CA ARG A 396 -19.96 6.25 16.62
C ARG A 396 -19.78 7.46 15.72
N TYR A 397 -20.57 7.50 14.66
CA TYR A 397 -20.81 8.71 13.87
C TYR A 397 -22.14 9.31 14.31
N VAL A 398 -22.23 10.64 14.28
CA VAL A 398 -23.40 11.37 14.70
C VAL A 398 -23.80 12.36 13.63
N LEU A 399 -25.01 12.21 13.09
CA LEU A 399 -25.66 13.18 12.23
C LEU A 399 -26.71 13.93 13.06
N SER A 400 -26.57 15.24 13.18
CA SER A 400 -27.54 16.09 13.88
C SER A 400 -28.01 17.24 12.99
N ILE A 401 -29.32 17.49 13.02
CA ILE A 401 -29.97 18.62 12.38
C ILE A 401 -30.80 19.32 13.44
N ALA A 402 -30.51 20.59 13.64
CA ALA A 402 -31.19 21.43 14.62
C ALA A 402 -31.73 22.68 13.92
N ASP A 403 -33.03 22.94 14.08
CA ASP A 403 -33.69 24.15 13.64
C ASP A 403 -34.19 24.99 14.82
N ASP A 404 -34.64 26.21 14.57
CA ASP A 404 -35.29 27.12 15.50
C ASP A 404 -36.77 27.33 15.14
N GLY A 405 -37.38 26.33 14.47
CA GLY A 405 -38.73 26.41 13.95
C GLY A 405 -39.87 26.30 14.97
N VAL A 406 -41.04 25.91 14.49
CA VAL A 406 -42.26 25.80 15.33
C VAL A 406 -42.23 24.63 16.31
N GLY A 407 -41.27 23.69 16.14
CA GLY A 407 -41.17 22.49 16.98
C GLY A 407 -42.16 21.39 16.60
N LEU A 408 -42.13 20.28 17.35
CA LEU A 408 -43.05 19.16 17.18
C LEU A 408 -44.36 19.42 17.91
N PRO A 409 -45.51 19.01 17.36
CA PRO A 409 -46.80 19.15 17.99
C PRO A 409 -46.88 18.38 19.31
N GLU A 410 -47.72 18.86 20.25
CA GLU A 410 -48.00 18.18 21.51
C GLU A 410 -48.45 16.72 21.26
N GLY A 411 -47.87 15.79 22.01
CA GLY A 411 -48.15 14.35 21.84
C GLY A 411 -47.53 13.67 20.63
N PHE A 412 -46.59 14.32 19.94
CA PHE A 412 -45.83 13.69 18.85
C PHE A 412 -45.08 12.46 19.32
N SER A 413 -45.23 11.35 18.59
CA SER A 413 -44.50 10.10 18.87
C SER A 413 -43.97 9.47 17.58
N LEU A 414 -42.70 9.13 17.56
CA LEU A 414 -42.05 8.41 16.47
C LEU A 414 -42.61 6.99 16.25
N ASN A 415 -43.45 6.47 17.14
CA ASN A 415 -44.06 5.13 17.02
C ASN A 415 -45.56 5.15 16.66
N SER A 416 -46.12 6.32 16.33
CA SER A 416 -47.51 6.39 15.98
C SER A 416 -47.81 5.80 14.59
N SER A 417 -48.98 5.21 14.42
CA SER A 417 -49.43 4.63 13.13
C SER A 417 -49.63 5.65 12.00
N ARG A 418 -49.65 6.96 12.33
CA ARG A 418 -49.83 8.08 11.41
C ARG A 418 -48.54 8.80 10.98
N GLN A 419 -47.40 8.10 11.02
CA GLN A 419 -46.12 8.69 10.58
C GLN A 419 -46.13 9.00 9.08
N SER A 420 -45.45 10.10 8.72
CA SER A 420 -45.12 10.41 7.33
C SER A 420 -44.20 9.33 6.73
N LEU A 421 -44.29 9.16 5.41
CA LEU A 421 -43.42 8.20 4.72
C LEU A 421 -41.93 8.51 4.96
N GLY A 422 -41.54 9.80 5.01
CA GLY A 422 -40.18 10.25 5.25
C GLY A 422 -39.63 9.78 6.60
N LEU A 423 -40.39 9.93 7.67
CA LEU A 423 -39.96 9.48 9.02
C LEU A 423 -39.81 7.94 9.09
N LYS A 424 -40.66 7.19 8.37
CA LYS A 424 -40.50 5.72 8.27
C LYS A 424 -39.22 5.34 7.55
N ILE A 425 -38.86 6.03 6.47
CA ILE A 425 -37.64 5.83 5.71
C ILE A 425 -36.44 6.11 6.60
N ILE A 426 -36.41 7.26 7.29
CA ILE A 426 -35.33 7.64 8.19
C ILE A 426 -35.10 6.56 9.25
N LYS A 427 -36.19 6.13 9.92
CA LYS A 427 -36.14 5.12 10.98
C LYS A 427 -35.61 3.79 10.44
N THR A 428 -36.16 3.30 9.33
CA THR A 428 -35.75 2.02 8.71
C THR A 428 -34.27 2.06 8.33
N MET A 429 -33.81 3.13 7.67
CA MET A 429 -32.40 3.24 7.28
C MET A 429 -31.46 3.39 8.47
N ALA A 430 -31.83 4.16 9.47
CA ALA A 430 -31.01 4.33 10.68
C ALA A 430 -30.88 3.02 11.46
N GLU A 431 -31.99 2.27 11.66
CA GLU A 431 -32.00 1.07 12.48
C GLU A 431 -31.57 -0.18 11.72
N ALA A 432 -32.09 -0.42 10.49
CA ALA A 432 -31.82 -1.64 9.72
C ALA A 432 -30.52 -1.54 8.91
N ASP A 433 -30.31 -0.46 8.15
CA ASP A 433 -29.15 -0.36 7.26
C ASP A 433 -27.89 0.09 8.00
N LEU A 434 -28.01 1.05 8.92
CA LEU A 434 -26.88 1.64 9.64
C LEU A 434 -26.68 1.05 11.04
N GLN A 435 -27.58 0.14 11.48
CA GLN A 435 -27.54 -0.47 12.84
C GLN A 435 -27.42 0.56 13.96
N GLY A 436 -27.98 1.72 13.72
CA GLY A 436 -27.91 2.88 14.59
C GLY A 436 -29.25 3.17 15.29
N SER A 437 -29.42 4.43 15.68
CA SER A 437 -30.68 4.91 16.28
C SER A 437 -31.04 6.29 15.74
N PHE A 438 -32.33 6.57 15.73
CA PHE A 438 -32.90 7.86 15.35
C PHE A 438 -33.75 8.42 16.49
N SER A 439 -33.59 9.70 16.80
CA SER A 439 -34.43 10.44 17.72
C SER A 439 -34.78 11.82 17.17
N LEU A 440 -35.98 12.29 17.50
CA LEU A 440 -36.49 13.59 17.13
C LEU A 440 -37.15 14.20 18.35
N THR A 441 -36.67 15.36 18.80
CA THR A 441 -37.08 15.99 20.05
C THR A 441 -37.25 17.51 19.87
N ASN A 442 -38.10 18.13 20.67
CA ASN A 442 -38.13 19.57 20.79
C ASN A 442 -36.86 20.05 21.53
N ARG A 443 -36.37 21.22 21.16
CA ARG A 443 -35.29 21.91 21.84
C ARG A 443 -35.83 22.85 22.88
N ASP A 444 -35.06 23.05 23.99
CA ASP A 444 -35.42 23.97 25.05
C ASP A 444 -35.52 25.43 24.56
N ASP A 445 -34.70 25.78 23.54
CA ASP A 445 -34.64 27.12 22.93
C ASP A 445 -35.68 27.33 21.81
N GLY A 446 -36.56 26.36 21.58
CA GLY A 446 -37.51 26.34 20.46
C GLY A 446 -36.95 25.60 19.25
N GLY A 447 -37.86 25.09 18.37
CA GLY A 447 -37.53 24.26 17.23
C GLY A 447 -37.27 22.79 17.56
N THR A 448 -36.68 22.04 16.58
CA THR A 448 -36.45 20.61 16.70
C THR A 448 -34.98 20.24 16.63
N LEU A 449 -34.65 19.08 17.22
CA LEU A 449 -33.37 18.40 17.09
C LEU A 449 -33.64 16.99 16.59
N ALA A 450 -33.18 16.70 15.37
CA ALA A 450 -33.08 15.35 14.81
C ALA A 450 -31.66 14.83 15.05
N LEU A 451 -31.56 13.63 15.61
CA LEU A 451 -30.28 13.00 15.93
C LEU A 451 -30.26 11.56 15.41
N VAL A 452 -29.28 11.24 14.57
CA VAL A 452 -29.00 9.87 14.11
C VAL A 452 -27.62 9.47 14.62
N THR A 453 -27.55 8.35 15.34
CA THR A 453 -26.29 7.80 15.82
C THR A 453 -26.00 6.47 15.12
N ILE A 454 -24.77 6.29 14.66
CA ILE A 454 -24.34 5.15 13.83
C ILE A 454 -23.10 4.53 14.48
N PRO A 455 -23.16 3.28 14.97
CA PRO A 455 -22.01 2.64 15.61
C PRO A 455 -20.93 2.32 14.59
N LYS A 456 -19.64 2.54 14.96
CA LYS A 456 -18.50 2.23 14.08
C LYS A 456 -18.30 0.73 13.86
N GLY A 457 -18.57 -0.11 14.86
CA GLY A 457 -18.33 -1.56 14.82
C GLY A 457 -19.19 -2.37 13.84
N GLY A 458 -20.21 -1.77 13.21
CA GLY A 458 -21.00 -2.42 12.14
C GLY A 458 -20.63 -1.95 10.71
N LEU A 459 -19.65 -1.06 10.57
CA LEU A 459 -19.29 -0.41 9.31
C LEU A 459 -17.92 -0.82 8.77
N GLU A 460 -17.09 -1.52 9.56
CA GLU A 460 -15.71 -1.89 9.21
C GLU A 460 -15.56 -3.30 8.61
N ASP A 461 -16.61 -4.11 8.49
CA ASP A 461 -16.57 -5.49 8.00
C ASP A 461 -16.66 -5.60 6.47
N VAL A 462 -15.90 -4.77 5.73
CA VAL A 462 -15.57 -5.03 4.33
C VAL A 462 -14.05 -4.91 4.16
N LYS A 463 -13.37 -6.02 4.48
CA LYS A 463 -12.00 -6.27 4.05
C LYS A 463 -11.97 -7.01 2.72
#